data_3e3e1c2faf62e721420135fdc5a757b8
#
_entry.id   3e3e1c2faf62e721420135fdc5a757b8
#
_cell.length_a   1.000
_cell.length_b   1.000
_cell.length_c   1.000
_cell.angle_alpha   90.00
_cell.angle_beta   90.00
_cell.angle_gamma   90.00
#
_symmetry.space_group_name_H-M   'P 1'
#
loop_
_entity.id
_entity.type
_entity.pdbx_description
1 polymer ?
#
loop_
_entity_poly.entity_id
_entity_poly.type
_entity_poly.pdbx_seq_one_letter_code
_entity_poly.pdbx_strand_id
1 'polypeptide(L)' 'MSYSRRNIQGASDRVILEQAEARELYRNWESSKNRDLIRARLERAERIYGTGARDRIREYMNRIKDGTLI' A
#
# COMPACT_ATOMS: atom_id res chain seq x y z
N MET A 1 -18.58 -12.17 19.87
CA MET A 1 -17.65 -11.57 20.46
C MET A 1 -16.54 -11.08 19.62
N SER A 2 -15.44 -11.61 19.70
CA SER A 2 -14.32 -11.09 18.97
C SER A 2 -14.49 -11.21 17.47
N TYR A 3 -15.48 -11.91 17.02
CA TYR A 3 -15.67 -12.09 15.60
C TYR A 3 -16.12 -10.85 14.88
N SER A 4 -17.04 -10.11 15.48
CA SER A 4 -17.49 -8.88 14.86
C SER A 4 -16.34 -7.94 14.67
N ARG A 5 -15.56 -7.82 15.71
CA ARG A 5 -14.41 -6.95 15.67
C ARG A 5 -13.42 -7.44 14.64
N ARG A 6 -13.30 -8.74 14.51
CA ARG A 6 -12.39 -9.31 13.55
C ARG A 6 -12.81 -9.01 12.13
N ASN A 7 -14.12 -9.02 11.86
CA ASN A 7 -14.58 -8.68 10.52
C ASN A 7 -14.24 -7.26 10.15
N ILE A 8 -14.40 -6.35 11.10
CA ILE A 8 -14.02 -4.98 10.87
C ILE A 8 -12.51 -4.88 10.65
N GLN A 9 -11.77 -5.63 11.42
CA GLN A 9 -10.34 -5.63 11.28
C GLN A 9 -9.90 -6.22 9.95
N GLY A 10 -10.67 -7.16 9.42
CA GLY A 10 -10.35 -7.71 8.12
C GLY A 10 -10.28 -6.65 7.06
N ALA A 11 -11.25 -5.72 7.06
CA ALA A 11 -11.22 -4.62 6.13
C ALA A 11 -10.06 -3.68 6.44
N SER A 12 -9.80 -3.46 7.74
CA SER A 12 -8.69 -2.62 8.16
C SER A 12 -7.35 -3.24 7.84
N ASP A 13 -7.28 -4.57 7.91
CA ASP A 13 -6.02 -5.26 7.61
C ASP A 13 -5.59 -5.03 6.18
N ARG A 14 -6.54 -5.01 5.24
CA ARG A 14 -6.21 -4.73 3.86
C ARG A 14 -5.60 -3.33 3.73
N VAL A 15 -6.22 -2.36 4.38
CA VAL A 15 -5.70 -1.00 4.35
C VAL A 15 -4.29 -0.96 4.95
N ILE A 16 -4.11 -1.63 6.07
CA ILE A 16 -2.80 -1.68 6.73
C ILE A 16 -1.77 -2.31 5.82
N LEU A 17 -2.13 -3.39 5.13
CA LEU A 17 -1.20 -4.05 4.23
C LEU A 17 -0.84 -3.16 3.05
N GLU A 18 -1.84 -2.47 2.49
CA GLU A 18 -1.57 -1.57 1.38
C GLU A 18 -0.72 -0.39 1.82
N GLN A 19 -0.94 0.11 3.01
CA GLN A 19 -0.13 1.20 3.52
C GLN A 19 1.29 0.75 3.82
N ALA A 20 1.45 -0.47 4.33
CA ALA A 20 2.78 -1.02 4.56
C ALA A 20 3.52 -1.20 3.26
N GLU A 21 2.82 -1.67 2.23
CA GLU A 21 3.42 -1.80 0.91
C GLU A 21 3.84 -0.43 0.38
N ALA A 22 3.00 0.57 0.58
CA ALA A 22 3.32 1.92 0.13
C ALA A 22 4.57 2.46 0.81
N ARG A 23 4.70 2.21 2.12
CA ARG A 23 5.88 2.66 2.85
C ARG A 23 7.14 2.00 2.33
N GLU A 24 7.06 0.70 2.07
CA GLU A 24 8.21 -0.03 1.57
C GLU A 24 8.57 0.43 0.17
N LEU A 25 7.58 0.63 -0.69
CA LEU A 25 7.84 1.10 -2.05
C LEU A 25 8.40 2.50 -2.05
N TYR A 26 7.90 3.36 -1.18
CA TYR A 26 8.42 4.71 -1.11
C TYR A 26 9.87 4.71 -0.64
N ARG A 27 10.20 3.87 0.32
CA ARG A 27 11.57 3.74 0.80
C ARG A 27 12.47 3.25 -0.33
N ASN A 28 12.02 2.27 -1.09
CA ASN A 28 12.80 1.77 -2.22
C ASN A 28 12.97 2.86 -3.27
N TRP A 29 11.93 3.64 -3.51
CA TRP A 29 12.02 4.75 -4.44
C TRP A 29 13.05 5.77 -3.99
N GLU A 30 13.02 6.10 -2.71
CA GLU A 30 13.97 7.06 -2.15
C GLU A 30 15.40 6.60 -2.36
N SER A 31 15.67 5.30 -2.18
CA SER A 31 17.05 4.83 -2.24
C SER A 31 17.50 4.52 -3.66
N SER A 32 16.63 4.03 -4.53
CA SER A 32 17.07 3.57 -5.86
C SER A 32 16.53 4.40 -7.00
N LYS A 33 15.41 5.10 -6.81
CA LYS A 33 14.74 5.85 -7.87
C LYS A 33 14.40 4.98 -9.07
N ASN A 34 14.12 3.71 -8.83
CA ASN A 34 13.86 2.76 -9.89
C ASN A 34 12.37 2.69 -10.18
N ARG A 35 11.93 3.40 -11.19
CA ARG A 35 10.52 3.47 -11.56
C ARG A 35 9.98 2.13 -12.04
N ASP A 36 10.80 1.38 -12.76
CA ASP A 36 10.35 0.10 -13.30
C ASP A 36 10.06 -0.87 -12.17
N LEU A 37 10.90 -0.86 -11.15
CA LEU A 37 10.67 -1.71 -9.98
C LEU A 37 9.37 -1.32 -9.28
N ILE A 38 9.15 -0.03 -9.10
CA ILE A 38 7.95 0.45 -8.44
C ILE A 38 6.72 0.06 -9.25
N ARG A 39 6.78 0.23 -10.57
CA ARG A 39 5.65 -0.12 -11.42
C ARG A 39 5.34 -1.62 -11.34
N ALA A 40 6.38 -2.44 -11.38
CA ALA A 40 6.19 -3.88 -11.30
C ALA A 40 5.56 -4.29 -9.97
N ARG A 41 6.00 -3.67 -8.89
CA ARG A 41 5.45 -3.95 -7.58
C ARG A 41 4.01 -3.50 -7.46
N LEU A 42 3.68 -2.38 -8.06
CA LEU A 42 2.30 -1.89 -8.05
C LEU A 42 1.38 -2.80 -8.85
N GLU A 43 1.86 -3.30 -9.98
CA GLU A 43 1.06 -4.24 -10.77
C GLU A 43 0.86 -5.54 -10.02
N ARG A 44 1.88 -5.99 -9.31
CA ARG A 44 1.76 -7.19 -8.51
C ARG A 44 0.75 -6.99 -7.38
N ALA A 45 0.78 -5.83 -6.75
CA ALA A 45 -0.17 -5.52 -5.69
C ALA A 45 -1.61 -5.54 -6.20
N GLU A 46 -1.81 -5.08 -7.44
CA GLU A 46 -3.13 -5.11 -8.03
C GLU A 46 -3.66 -6.54 -8.13
N ARG A 47 -2.78 -7.47 -8.47
CA ARG A 47 -3.19 -8.87 -8.55
C ARG A 47 -3.42 -9.49 -7.19
N ILE A 48 -2.63 -9.12 -6.20
CA ILE A 48 -2.72 -9.72 -4.88
C ILE A 48 -3.87 -9.14 -4.07
N TYR A 49 -4.00 -7.82 -4.08
CA TYR A 49 -4.96 -7.15 -3.21
C TYR A 49 -6.27 -6.79 -3.91
N GLY A 50 -6.31 -6.93 -5.23
CA GLY A 50 -7.55 -6.70 -5.96
C GLY A 50 -7.54 -5.41 -6.74
N THR A 51 -8.62 -5.20 -7.48
CA THR A 51 -8.78 -4.06 -8.37
C THR A 51 -8.69 -2.77 -7.58
N GLY A 52 -7.93 -1.83 -8.10
CA GLY A 52 -7.79 -0.54 -7.47
C GLY A 52 -6.69 -0.45 -6.44
N ALA A 53 -6.07 -1.58 -6.08
CA ALA A 53 -5.02 -1.56 -5.07
C ALA A 53 -3.83 -0.72 -5.52
N ARG A 54 -3.51 -0.79 -6.81
CA ARG A 54 -2.40 -0.01 -7.33
C ARG A 54 -2.63 1.49 -7.11
N ASP A 55 -3.84 1.95 -7.41
CA ASP A 55 -4.15 3.36 -7.24
C ASP A 55 -4.14 3.77 -5.78
N ARG A 56 -4.67 2.91 -4.90
CA ARG A 56 -4.69 3.21 -3.48
C ARG A 56 -3.27 3.27 -2.91
N ILE A 57 -2.41 2.35 -3.31
CA ILE A 57 -1.03 2.33 -2.83
C ILE A 57 -0.28 3.57 -3.33
N ARG A 58 -0.50 3.96 -4.57
CA ARG A 58 0.12 5.18 -5.09
C ARG A 58 -0.34 6.39 -4.31
N GLU A 59 -1.62 6.44 -3.96
CA GLU A 59 -2.13 7.53 -3.16
C GLU A 59 -1.46 7.56 -1.80
N TYR A 60 -1.28 6.40 -1.18
CA TYR A 60 -0.59 6.34 0.10
C TYR A 60 0.85 6.79 -0.03
N MET A 61 1.51 6.42 -1.11
CA MET A 61 2.88 6.88 -1.33
C MET A 61 2.95 8.39 -1.44
N ASN A 62 1.98 8.99 -2.11
CA ASN A 62 1.92 10.44 -2.21
C ASN A 62 1.71 11.08 -0.84
N ARG A 63 0.92 10.46 0.01
CA ARG A 63 0.70 10.97 1.36
C ARG A 63 1.97 10.86 2.20
N ILE A 64 2.73 9.79 2.02
CA ILE A 64 4.00 9.66 2.71
C ILE A 64 4.94 10.78 2.28
N LYS A 65 4.97 11.04 0.98
CA LYS A 65 5.81 12.11 0.45
C LYS A 65 5.41 13.45 1.02
N ASP A 66 4.11 13.67 1.18
CA ASP A 66 3.61 14.94 1.70
C ASP A 66 3.67 15.01 3.22
N GLY A 67 4.00 13.91 3.87
CA GLY A 67 4.08 13.89 5.33
C GLY A 67 2.75 13.68 6.04
N THR A 68 1.68 13.37 5.29
CA THR A 68 0.37 13.16 5.90
C THR A 68 0.14 11.71 6.28
N LEU A 69 0.96 10.81 5.79
CA LEU A 69 0.92 9.40 6.18
C LEU A 69 2.33 9.01 6.58
N ILE A 70 2.49 8.49 7.75
CA ILE A 70 3.82 8.13 8.25
C ILE A 70 4.07 6.65 8.15
#